data_132f400e635461a0d98b1d20da76647a
#
_entry.id   132f400e635461a0d98b1d20da76647a
#
_cell.length_a   1.000
_cell.length_b   1.000
_cell.length_c   1.000
_cell.angle_alpha   90.00
_cell.angle_beta   90.00
_cell.angle_gamma   90.00
#
_symmetry.space_group_name_H-M   'P 1'
#
loop_
_entity.id
_entity.type
_entity.pdbx_description
1 polymer ?
#
loop_
_entity_poly.entity_id
_entity_poly.type
_entity_poly.pdbx_seq_one_letter_code
_entity_poly.pdbx_strand_id
1 'polypeptide(L)'
;MNILAWYDIYVAHRLHPIPLKPQTKIPLLRKWQLGWHEEHIRHIFSKMPQCNMGFRLGRIMDVEGDTPAANKRLLRLTKNCPHPMYTSSKSIHHLFLNPDPELTIVKWEGIEFRGKRHQSVLPPSRHANG
;
A
#
# COMPACT_ATOMS: atom_id res chain seq x y z
N MET A 1 16.22 9.64 4.21
CA MET A 1 15.63 8.70 5.18
C MET A 1 15.81 7.29 4.64
N ASN A 2 16.36 6.38 5.44
CA ASN A 2 16.58 5.00 5.00
C ASN A 2 15.28 4.18 5.12
N ILE A 3 15.29 2.97 4.57
CA ILE A 3 14.10 2.13 4.52
C ILE A 3 13.59 1.72 5.90
N LEU A 4 14.49 1.52 6.88
CA LEU A 4 14.08 1.18 8.26
C LEU A 4 13.34 2.32 8.93
N ALA A 5 13.73 3.57 8.66
CA ALA A 5 13.03 4.73 9.20
C ALA A 5 11.60 4.80 8.62
N TRP A 6 11.45 4.52 7.32
CA TRP A 6 10.12 4.42 6.71
C TRP A 6 9.30 3.30 7.34
N TYR A 7 9.92 2.12 7.49
CA TYR A 7 9.28 0.98 8.13
C TYR A 7 8.74 1.33 9.52
N ASP A 8 9.57 1.94 10.34
CA ASP A 8 9.20 2.27 11.72
C ASP A 8 8.04 3.30 11.76
N ILE A 9 8.03 4.26 10.84
CA ILE A 9 6.93 5.22 10.73
C ILE A 9 5.63 4.52 10.36
N TYR A 10 5.67 3.62 9.37
CA TYR A 10 4.46 2.92 8.93
C TYR A 10 3.90 2.00 10.01
N VAL A 11 4.77 1.29 10.73
CA VAL A 11 4.34 0.43 11.84
C VAL A 11 3.70 1.27 12.95
N ALA A 12 4.27 2.43 13.25
CA ALA A 12 3.71 3.35 14.25
C ALA A 12 2.29 3.84 13.86
N HIS A 13 2.00 3.88 12.56
CA HIS A 13 0.67 4.22 12.03
C HIS A 13 -0.20 3.00 11.76
N ARG A 14 0.17 1.84 12.32
CA ARG A 14 -0.59 0.59 12.24
C ARG A 14 -0.76 0.03 10.83
N LEU A 15 0.15 0.34 9.93
CA LEU A 15 0.26 -0.36 8.66
C LEU A 15 1.07 -1.64 8.87
N HIS A 16 0.91 -2.58 7.94
CA HIS A 16 1.65 -3.84 7.96
C HIS A 16 2.57 -3.90 6.73
N PRO A 17 3.77 -3.26 6.81
CA PRO A 17 4.69 -3.29 5.68
C PRO A 17 5.18 -4.70 5.38
N ILE A 18 5.40 -4.96 4.10
CA ILE A 18 5.99 -6.21 3.63
C ILE A 18 7.12 -5.91 2.65
N PRO A 19 8.18 -6.74 2.62
CA PRO A 19 9.24 -6.56 1.65
C PRO A 19 8.78 -7.03 0.27
N LEU A 20 9.10 -6.23 -0.73
CA LEU A 20 8.92 -6.57 -2.14
C LEU A 20 10.28 -6.74 -2.78
N LYS A 21 10.37 -7.53 -3.84
CA LYS A 21 11.60 -7.67 -4.61
C LYS A 21 12.01 -6.30 -5.13
N PRO A 22 13.33 -6.00 -5.19
CA PRO A 22 13.80 -4.68 -5.64
C PRO A 22 13.21 -4.28 -6.99
N GLN A 23 12.81 -3.02 -7.11
CA GLN A 23 12.26 -2.43 -8.34
C GLN A 23 11.01 -3.15 -8.87
N THR A 24 10.30 -3.89 -8.03
CA THR A 24 9.08 -4.61 -8.42
C THR A 24 7.96 -4.34 -7.43
N LYS A 25 6.77 -4.83 -7.78
CA LYS A 25 5.61 -4.90 -6.89
C LYS A 25 5.39 -6.32 -6.36
N ILE A 26 6.38 -7.20 -6.51
CA ILE A 26 6.24 -8.62 -6.21
C ILE A 26 6.69 -8.88 -4.77
N PRO A 27 5.79 -9.43 -3.90
CA PRO A 27 6.18 -9.78 -2.54
C PRO A 27 7.35 -10.76 -2.49
N LEU A 28 8.28 -10.51 -1.58
CA LEU A 28 9.45 -11.37 -1.37
C LEU A 28 9.07 -12.64 -0.62
N LEU A 29 8.13 -12.55 0.32
CA LEU A 29 7.76 -13.65 1.21
C LEU A 29 6.57 -14.41 0.67
N ARG A 30 6.62 -15.73 0.77
CA ARG A 30 5.47 -16.59 0.51
C ARG A 30 4.41 -16.38 1.58
N LYS A 31 3.14 -16.53 1.20
CA LYS A 31 2.00 -16.40 2.14
C LYS A 31 2.00 -15.08 2.89
N TRP A 32 2.43 -14.03 2.23
CA TRP A 32 2.46 -12.68 2.81
C TRP A 32 1.06 -12.24 3.28
N GLN A 33 0.00 -12.76 2.65
CA GLN A 33 -1.39 -12.43 3.01
C GLN A 33 -1.76 -12.88 4.42
N LEU A 34 -1.09 -13.90 4.95
CA LEU A 34 -1.37 -14.46 6.27
C LEU A 34 -0.66 -13.70 7.39
N GLY A 35 0.22 -12.79 7.01
CA GLY A 35 1.01 -12.01 7.97
C GLY A 35 2.29 -12.73 8.39
N TRP A 36 3.27 -11.93 8.73
CA TRP A 36 4.55 -12.37 9.26
C TRP A 36 4.85 -11.55 10.51
N HIS A 37 5.71 -12.09 11.37
CA HIS A 37 6.15 -11.39 12.57
C HIS A 37 6.85 -10.08 12.21
N GLU A 38 6.49 -8.97 12.86
CA GLU A 38 7.07 -7.65 12.56
C GLU A 38 8.59 -7.64 12.71
N GLU A 39 9.12 -8.28 13.73
CA GLU A 39 10.57 -8.37 13.95
C GLU A 39 11.28 -9.07 12.80
N HIS A 40 10.68 -10.12 12.28
CA HIS A 40 11.23 -10.85 11.14
C HIS A 40 11.24 -9.99 9.88
N ILE A 41 10.15 -9.29 9.63
CA ILE A 41 10.04 -8.38 8.48
C ILE A 41 11.05 -7.23 8.61
N ARG A 42 11.16 -6.64 9.79
CA ARG A 42 12.14 -5.58 10.04
C ARG A 42 13.56 -6.05 9.80
N HIS A 43 13.87 -7.27 10.22
CA HIS A 43 15.17 -7.89 10.00
C HIS A 43 15.48 -8.02 8.50
N ILE A 44 14.49 -8.44 7.68
CA ILE A 44 14.65 -8.53 6.23
C ILE A 44 15.02 -7.17 5.64
N PHE A 45 14.31 -6.10 5.99
CA PHE A 45 14.64 -4.76 5.50
C PHE A 45 16.03 -4.29 5.95
N SER A 46 16.47 -4.69 7.13
CA SER A 46 17.81 -4.33 7.61
C SER A 46 18.91 -5.03 6.81
N LYS A 47 18.67 -6.26 6.36
CA LYS A 47 19.63 -7.05 5.58
C LYS A 47 19.54 -6.78 4.08
N MET A 48 18.38 -6.36 3.59
CA MET A 48 18.11 -6.14 2.18
C MET A 48 17.50 -4.73 1.98
N PRO A 49 18.28 -3.66 2.23
CA PRO A 49 17.75 -2.30 2.16
C PRO A 49 17.34 -1.86 0.76
N GLN A 50 17.71 -2.61 -0.27
CA GLN A 50 17.32 -2.37 -1.66
C GLN A 50 15.91 -2.87 -1.98
N CYS A 51 15.27 -3.62 -1.08
CA CYS A 51 13.90 -4.07 -1.29
C CYS A 51 12.95 -2.89 -1.43
N ASN A 52 11.94 -3.06 -2.27
CA ASN A 52 10.79 -2.20 -2.24
C ASN A 52 9.91 -2.54 -1.03
N MET A 53 8.97 -1.67 -0.74
CA MET A 53 8.07 -1.83 0.39
C MET A 53 6.63 -1.72 -0.09
N GLY A 54 5.81 -2.69 0.28
CA GLY A 54 4.37 -2.63 0.17
C GLY A 54 3.76 -2.70 1.54
N PHE A 55 2.44 -2.69 1.62
CA PHE A 55 1.77 -2.99 2.87
C PHE A 55 0.54 -3.85 2.61
N ARG A 56 0.27 -4.70 3.56
CA ARG A 56 -0.86 -5.63 3.51
C ARG A 56 -2.15 -4.88 3.81
N LEU A 57 -3.09 -4.95 2.89
CA LEU A 57 -4.42 -4.38 3.04
C LEU A 57 -5.35 -5.35 3.79
N GLY A 58 -6.44 -4.86 4.28
CA GLY A 58 -7.45 -5.59 5.01
C GLY A 58 -8.21 -4.64 5.90
N ARG A 59 -7.66 -4.31 7.07
CA ARG A 59 -8.20 -3.27 7.95
C ARG A 59 -8.16 -1.90 7.28
N ILE A 60 -7.10 -1.64 6.53
CA ILE A 60 -6.97 -0.45 5.69
C ILE A 60 -7.30 -0.86 4.27
N MET A 61 -8.10 -0.07 3.56
CA MET A 61 -8.32 -0.25 2.14
C MET A 61 -7.64 0.86 1.36
N ASP A 62 -7.21 0.52 0.14
CA ASP A 62 -6.63 1.45 -0.81
C ASP A 62 -7.65 1.72 -1.90
N VAL A 63 -8.00 2.99 -2.10
CA VAL A 63 -8.97 3.41 -3.10
C VAL A 63 -8.25 4.25 -4.14
N GLU A 64 -8.34 3.86 -5.40
CA GLU A 64 -7.69 4.59 -6.49
C GLU A 64 -8.56 4.65 -7.74
N GLY A 65 -8.36 5.68 -8.55
CA GLY A 65 -9.01 5.80 -9.86
C GLY A 65 -8.14 5.22 -10.96
N ASP A 66 -8.74 4.41 -11.83
CA ASP A 66 -8.02 3.77 -12.93
C ASP A 66 -7.77 4.70 -14.11
N THR A 67 -8.45 5.84 -14.15
CA THR A 67 -8.36 6.82 -15.23
C THR A 67 -8.22 8.24 -14.66
N PRO A 68 -7.72 9.22 -15.44
CA PRO A 68 -7.70 10.60 -14.98
C PRO A 68 -9.08 11.14 -14.56
N ALA A 69 -10.13 10.76 -15.28
CA ALA A 69 -11.49 11.17 -14.93
C ALA A 69 -11.95 10.58 -13.61
N ALA A 70 -11.65 9.29 -13.36
CA ALA A 70 -11.97 8.64 -12.10
C ALA A 70 -11.17 9.23 -10.95
N ASN A 71 -9.89 9.57 -11.15
CA ASN A 71 -9.09 10.26 -10.16
C ASN A 71 -9.70 11.60 -9.75
N LYS A 72 -10.11 12.40 -10.72
CA LYS A 72 -10.77 13.69 -10.45
C LYS A 72 -12.06 13.51 -9.67
N ARG A 73 -12.87 12.53 -10.05
CA ARG A 73 -14.14 12.25 -9.36
C ARG A 73 -13.89 11.82 -7.92
N LEU A 74 -12.89 10.98 -7.70
CA LEU A 74 -12.53 10.50 -6.36
C LEU A 74 -12.06 11.66 -5.48
N LEU A 75 -11.24 12.56 -6.00
CA LEU A 75 -10.81 13.75 -5.27
C LEU A 75 -12.01 14.64 -4.87
N ARG A 76 -12.99 14.80 -5.75
CA ARG A 76 -14.22 15.56 -5.42
C ARG A 76 -15.02 14.88 -4.34
N LEU A 77 -15.19 13.56 -4.42
CA LEU A 77 -15.98 12.81 -3.44
C LEU A 77 -15.36 12.83 -2.05
N THR A 78 -14.04 12.92 -1.97
CA THR A 78 -13.29 12.83 -0.70
C THR A 78 -12.78 14.15 -0.17
N LYS A 79 -13.05 15.27 -0.85
CA LYS A 79 -12.45 16.57 -0.52
C LYS A 79 -12.74 17.07 0.90
N ASN A 80 -13.88 16.67 1.47
CA ASN A 80 -14.28 17.07 2.82
C ASN A 80 -13.99 15.98 3.87
N CYS A 81 -13.25 14.95 3.50
CA CYS A 81 -12.92 13.82 4.37
C CYS A 81 -11.40 13.69 4.46
N PRO A 82 -10.77 14.25 5.50
CA PRO A 82 -9.31 14.10 5.67
C PRO A 82 -8.91 12.63 5.74
N HIS A 83 -7.91 12.26 4.98
CA HIS A 83 -7.39 10.89 4.94
C HIS A 83 -5.97 10.88 4.36
N PRO A 84 -5.16 9.86 4.68
CA PRO A 84 -3.85 9.72 4.07
C PRO A 84 -3.94 9.49 2.56
N MET A 85 -3.06 10.13 1.83
CA MET A 85 -2.92 9.97 0.37
C MET A 85 -1.45 9.91 -0.01
N TYR A 86 -1.15 9.20 -1.08
CA TYR A 86 0.16 9.26 -1.71
C TYR A 86 0.03 8.98 -3.21
N THR A 87 1.04 9.42 -3.97
CA THR A 87 1.04 9.21 -5.42
C THR A 87 1.95 8.05 -5.79
N SER A 88 1.55 7.32 -6.81
CA SER A 88 2.38 6.36 -7.50
C SER A 88 2.58 6.84 -8.95
N SER A 89 3.31 6.06 -9.75
CA SER A 89 3.56 6.43 -11.15
C SER A 89 2.28 6.60 -11.98
N LYS A 90 1.18 5.98 -11.57
CA LYS A 90 -0.05 5.94 -12.38
C LYS A 90 -1.26 6.61 -11.72
N SER A 91 -1.29 6.73 -10.40
CA SER A 91 -2.50 7.19 -9.73
C SER A 91 -2.22 7.76 -8.34
N ILE A 92 -3.27 8.28 -7.73
CA ILE A 92 -3.27 8.71 -6.34
C ILE A 92 -3.95 7.61 -5.53
N HIS A 93 -3.28 7.19 -4.47
CA HIS A 93 -3.82 6.21 -3.51
C HIS A 93 -4.45 6.94 -2.34
N HIS A 94 -5.69 6.58 -2.02
CA HIS A 94 -6.45 7.11 -0.90
C HIS A 94 -6.64 5.99 0.11
N LEU A 95 -6.18 6.19 1.34
CA LEU A 95 -6.25 5.16 2.37
C LEU A 95 -7.39 5.45 3.33
N PHE A 96 -8.23 4.45 3.57
CA PHE A 96 -9.36 4.51 4.48
C PHE A 96 -9.41 3.28 5.36
N LEU A 97 -10.05 3.40 6.53
CA LEU A 97 -10.43 2.21 7.28
C LEU A 97 -11.46 1.43 6.47
N ASN A 98 -11.24 0.12 6.36
CA ASN A 98 -12.14 -0.74 5.62
C ASN A 98 -13.39 -1.03 6.46
N PRO A 99 -14.60 -0.60 6.03
CA PRO A 99 -15.81 -0.86 6.79
C PRO A 99 -16.23 -2.33 6.78
N ASP A 100 -15.71 -3.10 5.83
CA ASP A 100 -15.95 -4.54 5.72
C ASP A 100 -14.61 -5.26 5.67
N PRO A 101 -14.15 -5.85 6.80
CA PRO A 101 -12.85 -6.54 6.84
C PRO A 101 -12.71 -7.70 5.86
N GLU A 102 -13.82 -8.23 5.36
CA GLU A 102 -13.82 -9.34 4.39
C GLU A 102 -13.81 -8.85 2.93
N LEU A 103 -13.97 -7.54 2.69
CA LEU A 103 -13.91 -6.99 1.35
C LEU A 103 -12.52 -7.23 0.75
N THR A 104 -12.48 -7.86 -0.43
CA THR A 104 -11.24 -8.13 -1.15
C THR A 104 -11.00 -7.06 -2.21
N ILE A 105 -11.90 -6.95 -3.19
CA ILE A 105 -11.81 -5.95 -4.25
C ILE A 105 -13.20 -5.62 -4.75
N VAL A 106 -13.45 -4.34 -4.99
CA VAL A 106 -14.67 -3.84 -5.65
C VAL A 106 -14.25 -2.79 -6.66
N LYS A 107 -14.84 -2.85 -7.85
CA LYS A 107 -14.65 -1.83 -8.90
C LYS A 107 -15.99 -1.16 -9.16
N TRP A 108 -15.96 0.17 -9.19
CA TRP A 108 -17.16 0.97 -9.43
C TRP A 108 -16.79 2.19 -10.27
N GLU A 109 -17.29 2.22 -11.51
CA GLU A 109 -17.11 3.36 -12.43
C GLU A 109 -15.66 3.85 -12.53
N GLY A 110 -14.70 2.93 -12.67
CA GLY A 110 -13.28 3.25 -12.80
C GLY A 110 -12.58 3.52 -11.47
N ILE A 111 -13.28 3.39 -10.36
CA ILE A 111 -12.68 3.47 -9.02
C ILE A 111 -12.53 2.05 -8.49
N GLU A 112 -11.33 1.74 -7.99
CA GLU A 112 -11.01 0.43 -7.43
C GLU A 112 -10.82 0.54 -5.92
N PHE A 113 -11.54 -0.32 -5.18
CA PHE A 113 -11.45 -0.45 -3.74
C PHE A 113 -10.76 -1.77 -3.45
N ARG A 114 -9.55 -1.75 -2.90
CA ARG A 114 -8.79 -2.97 -2.59
C ARG A 114 -8.65 -3.13 -1.10
N GLY A 115 -8.91 -4.34 -0.62
CA GLY A 115 -8.84 -4.69 0.79
C GLY A 115 -8.11 -5.99 1.03
N LYS A 116 -8.75 -6.92 1.76
CA LYS A 116 -8.16 -8.18 2.18
C LYS A 116 -7.52 -8.94 1.02
N ARG A 117 -6.36 -9.56 1.25
CA ARG A 117 -5.57 -10.34 0.29
C ARG A 117 -4.87 -9.52 -0.79
N HIS A 118 -4.90 -8.20 -0.68
CA HIS A 118 -4.17 -7.30 -1.57
C HIS A 118 -3.09 -6.57 -0.81
N GLN A 119 -2.17 -5.99 -1.55
CA GLN A 119 -1.13 -5.12 -1.01
C GLN A 119 -0.96 -3.92 -1.92
N SER A 120 -0.45 -2.83 -1.39
CA SER A 120 -0.11 -1.64 -2.15
C SER A 120 1.34 -1.27 -1.91
N VAL A 121 1.98 -0.74 -2.95
CA VAL A 121 3.37 -0.29 -2.87
C VAL A 121 3.41 1.05 -2.16
N LEU A 122 4.37 1.21 -1.24
CA LEU A 122 4.56 2.42 -0.46
C LEU A 122 5.87 3.12 -0.80
N PRO A 123 5.95 4.45 -0.64
CA PRO A 123 7.27 5.09 -0.61
C PRO A 123 8.15 4.46 0.49
N PRO A 124 9.43 4.29 0.31
CA PRO A 124 10.29 4.87 -0.72
C PRO A 124 10.55 3.94 -1.92
N SER A 125 9.62 3.08 -2.26
CA SER A 125 9.78 2.10 -3.33
C SER A 125 10.16 2.73 -4.67
N ARG A 126 10.90 1.98 -5.46
CA ARG A 126 11.34 2.39 -6.80
C ARG A 126 10.66 1.56 -7.87
N HIS A 127 10.18 2.23 -8.91
CA HIS A 127 9.63 1.57 -10.08
C HIS A 127 10.74 0.88 -10.89
N ALA A 128 10.36 -0.14 -11.69
CA ALA A 128 11.30 -0.84 -12.57
C ALA A 128 12.03 0.09 -13.56
N ASN A 129 11.41 1.20 -13.90
CA ASN A 129 11.96 2.19 -14.83
C ASN A 129 12.67 3.36 -14.14
N GLY A 130 12.94 3.27 -12.86
CA GLY A 130 13.67 4.29 -12.12
C GLY A 130 12.93 5.12 -11.09
#